data_8c2dc1fdd1120e28d6aa7a334da36485
#
_entry.id   8c2dc1fdd1120e28d6aa7a334da36485
#
_cell.length_a   1.000
_cell.length_b   1.000
_cell.length_c   1.000
_cell.angle_alpha   90.00
_cell.angle_beta   90.00
_cell.angle_gamma   90.00
#
_symmetry.space_group_name_H-M   'P 1'
#
loop_
_entity.id
_entity.type
_entity.pdbx_description
1 polymer ?
#
loop_
_entity_poly.entity_id
_entity_poly.type
_entity_poly.pdbx_seq_one_letter_code
_entity_poly.pdbx_strand_id
1 'polypeptide(L)'
;MIDSVFLNGTVGVGKSTVAEALSTLEMKSGHHHAVIDLDHISRAWPPPKDDRFNHQLEIVNLRDLVVNYRRAGVEHFILAGVIEQAGEILRYEAALQSSGLLICRLEADAATLTRRLRLRHADNASELEWHLNRAGELAAILRGASIDHLVVDNSGSSITKTASIVKDEAGW
;
A
#
# COMPACT_ATOMS: atom_id res chain seq x y z
N MET A 1 -0.58 20.23 -2.96
CA MET A 1 -1.31 19.68 -1.78
C MET A 1 -1.36 18.17 -1.97
N ILE A 2 -1.05 17.37 -0.95
CA ILE A 2 -1.16 15.91 -1.03
C ILE A 2 -2.63 15.53 -0.96
N ASP A 3 -3.11 14.80 -1.96
CA ASP A 3 -4.48 14.24 -2.02
C ASP A 3 -4.48 12.71 -2.05
N SER A 4 -3.29 12.11 -2.15
CA SER A 4 -3.16 10.65 -2.23
C SER A 4 -1.99 10.16 -1.38
N VAL A 5 -2.22 9.12 -0.60
CA VAL A 5 -1.20 8.42 0.21
C VAL A 5 -1.06 7.01 -0.32
N PHE A 6 0.17 6.61 -0.64
CA PHE A 6 0.51 5.25 -1.03
C PHE A 6 1.30 4.58 0.10
N LEU A 7 0.69 3.62 0.76
CA LEU A 7 1.33 2.78 1.77
C LEU A 7 2.08 1.66 1.04
N ASN A 8 3.39 1.85 0.91
CA ASN A 8 4.33 0.91 0.31
C ASN A 8 4.92 -0.02 1.38
N GLY A 9 5.46 -1.15 1.01
CA GLY A 9 6.12 -2.04 1.95
C GLY A 9 5.94 -3.51 1.62
N THR A 10 6.74 -4.34 2.27
CA THR A 10 6.78 -5.78 2.00
C THR A 10 5.53 -6.52 2.49
N VAL A 11 5.46 -7.80 2.15
CA VAL A 11 4.37 -8.68 2.60
C VAL A 11 4.40 -8.82 4.13
N GLY A 12 3.23 -8.74 4.76
CA GLY A 12 3.08 -8.87 6.23
C GLY A 12 3.44 -7.62 7.04
N VAL A 13 3.90 -6.53 6.41
CA VAL A 13 4.27 -5.29 7.14
C VAL A 13 3.07 -4.54 7.73
N GLY A 14 1.85 -4.76 7.22
CA GLY A 14 0.61 -4.19 7.76
C GLY A 14 0.02 -3.04 6.96
N LYS A 15 0.30 -2.94 5.66
CA LYS A 15 -0.22 -1.88 4.77
C LYS A 15 -1.73 -1.70 4.88
N SER A 16 -2.51 -2.76 4.62
CA SER A 16 -3.98 -2.70 4.65
C SER A 16 -4.51 -2.33 6.04
N THR A 17 -3.86 -2.82 7.11
CA THR A 17 -4.26 -2.49 8.49
C THR A 17 -4.01 -1.00 8.82
N VAL A 18 -2.89 -0.44 8.34
CA VAL A 18 -2.60 0.99 8.52
C VAL A 18 -3.52 1.84 7.63
N ALA A 19 -3.86 1.37 6.42
CA ALA A 19 -4.84 2.03 5.54
C ALA A 19 -6.21 2.18 6.21
N GLU A 20 -6.72 1.12 6.84
CA GLU A 20 -7.98 1.13 7.58
C GLU A 20 -7.93 2.06 8.81
N ALA A 21 -6.80 2.08 9.52
CA ALA A 21 -6.63 3.00 10.64
C ALA A 21 -6.56 4.47 10.18
N LEU A 22 -5.90 4.75 9.06
CA LEU A 22 -5.86 6.08 8.46
C LEU A 22 -7.26 6.51 7.99
N SER A 23 -8.01 5.61 7.35
CA SER A 23 -9.42 5.83 7.00
C SER A 23 -10.27 6.21 8.23
N THR A 24 -10.05 5.50 9.34
CA THR A 24 -10.74 5.83 10.60
C THR A 24 -10.42 7.25 11.09
N LEU A 25 -9.19 7.71 10.93
CA LEU A 25 -8.80 9.08 11.27
C LEU A 25 -9.42 10.10 10.31
N GLU A 26 -9.46 9.81 9.01
CA GLU A 26 -10.09 10.65 7.99
C GLU A 26 -11.60 10.78 8.20
N MET A 27 -12.28 9.68 8.55
CA MET A 27 -13.70 9.72 8.95
C MET A 27 -13.95 10.68 10.12
N LYS A 28 -13.09 10.65 11.14
CA LYS A 28 -13.20 11.56 12.31
C LYS A 28 -12.96 13.02 11.96
N SER A 29 -12.14 13.27 10.93
CA SER A 29 -11.90 14.63 10.41
C SER A 29 -13.01 15.10 9.45
N GLY A 30 -13.92 14.21 9.05
CA GLY A 30 -15.00 14.54 8.11
C GLY A 30 -14.54 14.65 6.65
N HIS A 31 -13.36 14.09 6.31
CA HIS A 31 -12.85 14.12 4.93
C HIS A 31 -13.45 13.00 4.08
N HIS A 32 -13.86 13.34 2.88
CA HIS A 32 -14.33 12.38 1.88
C HIS A 32 -13.14 11.61 1.30
N HIS A 33 -13.02 10.34 1.62
CA HIS A 33 -11.88 9.53 1.22
C HIS A 33 -12.27 8.13 0.75
N ALA A 34 -11.35 7.48 0.03
CA ALA A 34 -11.46 6.08 -0.37
C ALA A 34 -10.21 5.31 0.01
N VAL A 35 -10.38 4.05 0.42
CA VAL A 35 -9.31 3.09 0.63
C VAL A 35 -9.30 2.09 -0.53
N ILE A 36 -8.15 1.90 -1.15
CA ILE A 36 -7.96 0.96 -2.26
C ILE A 36 -6.80 0.03 -1.94
N ASP A 37 -7.10 -1.24 -1.72
CA ASP A 37 -6.10 -2.30 -1.65
C ASP A 37 -5.82 -2.81 -3.07
N LEU A 38 -4.62 -2.56 -3.56
CA LEU A 38 -4.24 -2.84 -4.95
C LEU A 38 -4.19 -4.33 -5.23
N ASP A 39 -3.86 -5.17 -4.24
CA ASP A 39 -3.91 -6.62 -4.37
C ASP A 39 -5.34 -7.12 -4.68
N HIS A 40 -6.37 -6.38 -4.26
CA HIS A 40 -7.76 -6.75 -4.52
C HIS A 40 -8.23 -6.38 -5.93
N ILE A 41 -7.71 -5.32 -6.51
CA ILE A 41 -8.12 -4.86 -7.84
C ILE A 41 -7.28 -5.47 -8.97
N SER A 42 -6.18 -6.15 -8.65
CA SER A 42 -5.33 -6.85 -9.61
C SER A 42 -5.61 -8.36 -9.72
N ARG A 43 -6.59 -8.89 -8.98
CA ARG A 43 -6.89 -10.33 -8.91
C ARG A 43 -7.54 -10.84 -10.19
N ALA A 44 -6.73 -11.38 -11.09
CA ALA A 44 -7.18 -12.10 -12.29
C ALA A 44 -6.33 -13.36 -12.50
N TRP A 45 -6.92 -14.40 -13.03
CA TRP A 45 -6.25 -15.66 -13.31
C TRP A 45 -6.66 -16.21 -14.69
N PRO A 46 -5.71 -16.73 -15.49
CA PRO A 46 -4.26 -16.71 -15.25
C PRO A 46 -3.68 -15.32 -15.54
N PRO A 47 -2.56 -14.94 -14.88
CA PRO A 47 -1.88 -13.70 -15.22
C PRO A 47 -1.16 -13.80 -16.57
N PRO A 48 -0.92 -12.68 -17.27
CA PRO A 48 -0.08 -12.65 -18.47
C PRO A 48 1.34 -13.17 -18.18
N LYS A 49 2.02 -13.72 -19.20
CA LYS A 49 3.36 -14.31 -19.05
C LYS A 49 4.42 -13.31 -18.61
N ASP A 50 4.28 -12.07 -19.05
CA ASP A 50 5.19 -10.94 -18.82
C ASP A 50 4.71 -10.00 -17.70
N ASP A 51 3.55 -10.28 -17.08
CA ASP A 51 2.98 -9.50 -16.00
C ASP A 51 2.40 -10.41 -14.90
N ARG A 52 3.31 -11.08 -14.19
CA ARG A 52 2.98 -12.08 -13.16
C ARG A 52 2.04 -11.58 -12.07
N PHE A 53 2.05 -10.28 -11.79
CA PHE A 53 1.26 -9.64 -10.74
C PHE A 53 0.08 -8.84 -11.26
N ASN A 54 -0.24 -8.94 -12.58
CA ASN A 54 -1.33 -8.20 -13.21
C ASN A 54 -1.19 -6.66 -13.05
N HIS A 55 0.03 -6.15 -13.07
CA HIS A 55 0.30 -4.74 -12.80
C HIS A 55 -0.34 -3.79 -13.81
N GLN A 56 -0.45 -4.21 -15.08
CA GLN A 56 -1.16 -3.45 -16.10
C GLN A 56 -2.65 -3.37 -15.79
N LEU A 57 -3.26 -4.49 -15.38
CA LEU A 57 -4.67 -4.55 -14.99
C LEU A 57 -4.93 -3.69 -13.74
N GLU A 58 -4.01 -3.74 -12.76
CA GLU A 58 -4.09 -2.92 -11.55
C GLU A 58 -4.21 -1.42 -11.87
N ILE A 59 -3.32 -0.90 -12.72
CA ILE A 59 -3.32 0.51 -13.12
C ILE A 59 -4.60 0.89 -13.86
N VAL A 60 -5.11 0.03 -14.74
CA VAL A 60 -6.37 0.29 -15.48
C VAL A 60 -7.55 0.31 -14.50
N ASN A 61 -7.63 -0.67 -13.62
CA ASN A 61 -8.71 -0.75 -12.63
C ASN A 61 -8.64 0.41 -11.64
N LEU A 62 -7.43 0.78 -11.19
CA LEU A 62 -7.23 1.94 -10.31
C LEU A 62 -7.77 3.22 -10.94
N ARG A 63 -7.40 3.50 -12.20
CA ARG A 63 -7.88 4.68 -12.92
C ARG A 63 -9.40 4.74 -12.99
N ASP A 64 -10.03 3.63 -13.33
CA ASP A 64 -11.49 3.56 -13.51
C ASP A 64 -12.23 3.69 -12.15
N LEU A 65 -11.67 3.12 -11.08
CA LEU A 65 -12.16 3.31 -9.71
C LEU A 65 -12.05 4.77 -9.26
N VAL A 66 -10.90 5.40 -9.47
CA VAL A 66 -10.67 6.80 -9.09
C VAL A 66 -11.66 7.73 -9.78
N VAL A 67 -11.94 7.55 -11.07
CA VAL A 67 -12.96 8.32 -11.79
C VAL A 67 -14.33 8.22 -11.10
N ASN A 68 -14.72 7.00 -10.68
CA ASN A 68 -15.99 6.79 -10.01
C ASN A 68 -16.02 7.42 -8.61
N TYR A 69 -14.96 7.26 -7.83
CA TYR A 69 -14.83 7.85 -6.50
C TYR A 69 -14.82 9.39 -6.53
N ARG A 70 -14.08 10.00 -7.47
CA ARG A 70 -14.08 11.46 -7.62
C ARG A 70 -15.46 12.00 -8.00
N ARG A 71 -16.21 11.30 -8.86
CA ARG A 71 -17.61 11.66 -9.16
C ARG A 71 -18.53 11.58 -7.94
N ALA A 72 -18.21 10.70 -6.99
CA ALA A 72 -18.91 10.57 -5.71
C ALA A 72 -18.44 11.58 -4.64
N GLY A 73 -17.50 12.48 -4.98
CA GLY A 73 -17.01 13.53 -4.08
C GLY A 73 -15.81 13.12 -3.22
N VAL A 74 -15.13 12.01 -3.54
CA VAL A 74 -13.91 11.62 -2.83
C VAL A 74 -12.78 12.59 -3.14
N GLU A 75 -12.13 13.10 -2.09
CA GLU A 75 -11.04 14.06 -2.14
C GLU A 75 -9.70 13.41 -1.85
N HIS A 76 -9.64 12.49 -0.85
CA HIS A 76 -8.42 11.80 -0.43
C HIS A 76 -8.42 10.32 -0.82
N PHE A 77 -7.28 9.83 -1.29
CA PHE A 77 -7.08 8.42 -1.63
C PHE A 77 -6.01 7.78 -0.75
N ILE A 78 -6.33 6.64 -0.16
CA ILE A 78 -5.43 5.82 0.65
C ILE A 78 -5.22 4.50 -0.08
N LEU A 79 -4.00 4.27 -0.57
CA LEU A 79 -3.65 3.05 -1.30
C LEU A 79 -2.76 2.15 -0.44
N ALA A 80 -3.01 0.86 -0.51
CA ALA A 80 -2.13 -0.17 0.03
C ALA A 80 -1.63 -1.04 -1.13
N GLY A 81 -0.32 -1.06 -1.37
CA GLY A 81 0.24 -1.78 -2.51
C GLY A 81 1.76 -1.82 -2.50
N VAL A 82 2.36 -2.00 -3.67
CA VAL A 82 3.81 -2.06 -3.85
C VAL A 82 4.22 -1.27 -5.09
N ILE A 83 5.17 -0.35 -4.92
CA ILE A 83 5.90 0.30 -6.02
C ILE A 83 7.35 -0.15 -5.89
N GLU A 84 7.84 -0.95 -6.84
CA GLU A 84 9.20 -1.49 -6.82
C GLU A 84 10.21 -0.59 -7.52
N GLN A 85 9.77 0.30 -8.42
CA GLN A 85 10.65 1.11 -9.26
C GLN A 85 10.13 2.55 -9.41
N ALA A 86 11.05 3.51 -9.44
CA ALA A 86 10.72 4.93 -9.61
C ALA A 86 9.92 5.24 -10.88
N GLY A 87 10.15 4.49 -11.97
CA GLY A 87 9.41 4.67 -13.23
C GLY A 87 7.90 4.38 -13.15
N GLU A 88 7.46 3.70 -12.08
CA GLU A 88 6.04 3.39 -11.86
C GLU A 88 5.27 4.54 -11.25
N ILE A 89 5.93 5.45 -10.52
CA ILE A 89 5.28 6.55 -9.78
C ILE A 89 4.38 7.37 -10.69
N LEU A 90 4.88 7.80 -11.85
CA LEU A 90 4.10 8.60 -12.80
C LEU A 90 2.83 7.89 -13.29
N ARG A 91 2.84 6.56 -13.35
CA ARG A 91 1.67 5.78 -13.74
C ARG A 91 0.59 5.80 -12.66
N TYR A 92 1.00 5.71 -11.38
CA TYR A 92 0.08 5.85 -10.25
C TYR A 92 -0.45 7.27 -10.13
N GLU A 93 0.39 8.30 -10.25
CA GLU A 93 -0.04 9.69 -10.24
C GLU A 93 -1.07 9.98 -11.34
N ALA A 94 -0.81 9.49 -12.55
CA ALA A 94 -1.74 9.62 -13.68
C ALA A 94 -3.06 8.86 -13.45
N ALA A 95 -3.01 7.63 -12.91
CA ALA A 95 -4.19 6.83 -12.62
C ALA A 95 -5.04 7.46 -11.51
N LEU A 96 -4.42 8.04 -10.48
CA LEU A 96 -5.06 8.74 -9.38
C LEU A 96 -5.59 10.13 -9.76
N GLN A 97 -5.13 10.69 -10.89
CA GLN A 97 -5.33 12.11 -11.20
C GLN A 97 -4.91 12.99 -10.02
N SER A 98 -3.79 12.59 -9.37
CA SER A 98 -3.35 13.16 -8.10
C SER A 98 -2.72 14.54 -8.30
N SER A 99 -3.00 15.46 -7.38
CA SER A 99 -2.32 16.75 -7.24
C SER A 99 -1.04 16.65 -6.40
N GLY A 100 -0.88 15.54 -5.66
CA GLY A 100 0.31 15.22 -4.88
C GLY A 100 0.17 13.85 -4.23
N LEU A 101 1.15 12.97 -4.51
CA LEU A 101 1.25 11.61 -3.99
C LEU A 101 2.32 11.51 -2.91
N LEU A 102 1.93 11.15 -1.69
CA LEU A 102 2.84 10.79 -0.61
C LEU A 102 3.10 9.28 -0.64
N ILE A 103 4.33 8.86 -0.90
CA ILE A 103 4.74 7.45 -0.80
C ILE A 103 5.35 7.25 0.59
N CYS A 104 4.63 6.48 1.42
CA CYS A 104 5.07 6.09 2.76
C CYS A 104 5.44 4.60 2.77
N ARG A 105 6.72 4.29 2.98
CA ARG A 105 7.17 2.92 3.14
C ARG A 105 7.06 2.50 4.61
N LEU A 106 6.26 1.46 4.84
CA LEU A 106 6.22 0.78 6.13
C LEU A 106 7.32 -0.26 6.19
N GLU A 107 8.08 -0.26 7.28
CA GLU A 107 9.06 -1.29 7.60
C GLU A 107 8.66 -2.06 8.88
N ALA A 108 9.15 -3.26 9.02
CA ALA A 108 9.12 -4.01 10.26
C ALA A 108 10.33 -4.94 10.35
N ASP A 109 10.78 -5.22 11.57
CA ASP A 109 11.86 -6.16 11.78
C ASP A 109 11.49 -7.58 11.33
N ALA A 110 12.52 -8.39 11.04
CA ALA A 110 12.34 -9.74 10.52
C ALA A 110 11.55 -10.66 11.48
N ALA A 111 11.71 -10.49 12.78
CA ALA A 111 11.00 -11.28 13.77
C ALA A 111 9.50 -10.97 13.78
N THR A 112 9.15 -9.69 13.69
CA THR A 112 7.77 -9.21 13.59
C THR A 112 7.12 -9.69 12.29
N LEU A 113 7.79 -9.55 11.14
CA LEU A 113 7.28 -10.04 9.86
C LEU A 113 7.05 -11.57 9.89
N THR A 114 8.02 -12.32 10.37
CA THR A 114 7.91 -13.78 10.50
C THR A 114 6.73 -14.19 11.39
N ARG A 115 6.57 -13.54 12.54
CA ARG A 115 5.44 -13.80 13.45
C ARG A 115 4.09 -13.51 12.78
N ARG A 116 3.95 -12.36 12.10
CA ARG A 116 2.71 -11.97 11.40
C ARG A 116 2.37 -12.93 10.28
N LEU A 117 3.36 -13.33 9.47
CA LEU A 117 3.14 -14.27 8.37
C LEU A 117 2.79 -15.67 8.87
N ARG A 118 3.42 -16.16 9.94
CA ARG A 118 3.07 -17.45 10.56
C ARG A 118 1.62 -17.46 11.07
N LEU A 119 1.16 -16.37 11.69
CA LEU A 119 -0.23 -16.27 12.14
C LEU A 119 -1.22 -16.24 10.97
N ARG A 120 -0.86 -15.56 9.87
CA ARG A 120 -1.72 -15.44 8.69
C ARG A 120 -1.83 -16.74 7.89
N HIS A 121 -0.77 -17.55 7.84
CA HIS A 121 -0.65 -18.76 7.03
C HIS A 121 -0.44 -20.01 7.91
N ALA A 122 -1.10 -20.06 9.08
CA ALA A 122 -0.93 -21.15 10.05
C ALA A 122 -1.21 -22.55 9.44
N ASP A 123 -2.17 -22.60 8.51
CA ASP A 123 -2.66 -23.86 7.91
C ASP A 123 -2.05 -24.16 6.53
N ASN A 124 -1.11 -23.33 6.04
CA ASN A 124 -0.54 -23.49 4.69
C ASN A 124 0.99 -23.25 4.68
N ALA A 125 1.76 -24.30 4.92
CA ALA A 125 3.21 -24.21 5.04
C ALA A 125 3.90 -23.74 3.74
N SER A 126 3.42 -24.18 2.57
CA SER A 126 4.02 -23.79 1.27
C SER A 126 3.77 -22.30 0.96
N GLU A 127 2.61 -21.81 1.28
CA GLU A 127 2.28 -20.39 1.14
C GLU A 127 3.07 -19.54 2.13
N LEU A 128 3.23 -20.01 3.37
CA LEU A 128 4.07 -19.35 4.37
C LEU A 128 5.52 -19.22 3.89
N GLU A 129 6.12 -20.30 3.38
CA GLU A 129 7.49 -20.28 2.88
C GLU A 129 7.66 -19.30 1.73
N TRP A 130 6.73 -19.30 0.76
CA TRP A 130 6.73 -18.35 -0.34
C TRP A 130 6.68 -16.90 0.16
N HIS A 131 5.78 -16.59 1.10
CA HIS A 131 5.64 -15.26 1.65
C HIS A 131 6.85 -14.79 2.47
N LEU A 132 7.51 -15.70 3.21
CA LEU A 132 8.73 -15.37 3.96
C LEU A 132 9.88 -15.02 3.00
N ASN A 133 10.07 -15.79 1.93
CA ASN A 133 11.08 -15.53 0.92
C ASN A 133 10.78 -14.21 0.19
N ARG A 134 9.54 -14.01 -0.26
CA ARG A 134 9.13 -12.78 -0.94
C ARG A 134 9.25 -11.55 -0.04
N ALA A 135 8.97 -11.67 1.25
CA ALA A 135 9.10 -10.55 2.19
C ALA A 135 10.53 -10.02 2.27
N GLY A 136 11.52 -10.92 2.35
CA GLY A 136 12.94 -10.54 2.39
C GLY A 136 13.42 -9.93 1.07
N GLU A 137 13.08 -10.54 -0.06
CA GLU A 137 13.39 -10.06 -1.40
C GLU A 137 12.83 -8.65 -1.62
N LEU A 138 11.53 -8.49 -1.39
CA LEU A 138 10.84 -7.22 -1.62
C LEU A 138 11.35 -6.11 -0.69
N ALA A 139 11.66 -6.42 0.57
CA ALA A 139 12.26 -5.44 1.48
C ALA A 139 13.62 -4.93 0.97
N ALA A 140 14.42 -5.78 0.33
CA ALA A 140 15.69 -5.37 -0.28
C ALA A 140 15.46 -4.49 -1.53
N ILE A 141 14.52 -4.87 -2.40
CA ILE A 141 14.15 -4.10 -3.60
C ILE A 141 13.69 -2.70 -3.19
N LEU A 142 12.75 -2.59 -2.24
CA LEU A 142 12.19 -1.31 -1.82
C LEU A 142 13.24 -0.38 -1.19
N ARG A 143 14.14 -0.92 -0.36
CA ARG A 143 15.26 -0.11 0.16
C ARG A 143 16.19 0.39 -0.94
N GLY A 144 16.45 -0.44 -1.95
CA GLY A 144 17.28 -0.07 -3.10
C GLY A 144 16.64 0.97 -4.02
N ALA A 145 15.32 0.93 -4.16
CA ALA A 145 14.57 1.88 -5.00
C ALA A 145 14.60 3.32 -4.49
N SER A 146 14.67 3.50 -3.16
CA SER A 146 14.77 4.84 -2.50
C SER A 146 13.77 5.87 -3.02
N ILE A 147 12.51 5.46 -3.21
CA ILE A 147 11.43 6.30 -3.78
C ILE A 147 10.52 6.90 -2.70
N ASP A 148 10.76 6.57 -1.46
CA ASP A 148 9.88 6.89 -0.35
C ASP A 148 10.07 8.34 0.10
N HIS A 149 8.97 9.05 0.33
CA HIS A 149 8.97 10.36 0.96
C HIS A 149 9.02 10.24 2.48
N LEU A 150 8.47 9.16 3.03
CA LEU A 150 8.44 8.84 4.44
C LEU A 150 8.72 7.35 4.65
N VAL A 151 9.49 7.01 5.69
CA VAL A 151 9.69 5.63 6.14
C VAL A 151 9.25 5.51 7.60
N VAL A 152 8.35 4.56 7.89
CA VAL A 152 7.82 4.36 9.25
C VAL A 152 8.04 2.93 9.71
N ASP A 153 8.69 2.78 10.86
CA ASP A 153 8.82 1.48 11.53
C ASP A 153 7.49 1.09 12.19
N ASN A 154 6.91 0.00 11.70
CA ASN A 154 5.67 -0.59 12.17
C ASN A 154 5.89 -1.88 13.01
N SER A 155 7.09 -2.08 13.56
CA SER A 155 7.41 -3.27 14.38
C SER A 155 6.75 -3.22 15.75
N GLY A 156 6.94 -2.14 16.48
CA GLY A 156 6.53 -1.98 17.88
C GLY A 156 5.52 -0.85 18.13
N SER A 157 5.19 -0.05 17.12
CA SER A 157 4.19 1.03 17.23
C SER A 157 2.76 0.49 17.18
N SER A 158 1.83 1.16 17.86
CA SER A 158 0.42 0.87 17.62
C SER A 158 0.03 1.29 16.20
N ILE A 159 -0.90 0.55 15.61
CA ILE A 159 -1.40 0.83 14.25
C ILE A 159 -1.91 2.27 14.13
N THR A 160 -2.65 2.75 15.14
CA THR A 160 -3.17 4.12 15.18
C THR A 160 -2.04 5.16 15.19
N LYS A 161 -0.94 4.90 15.93
CA LYS A 161 0.21 5.81 15.94
C LYS A 161 0.87 5.87 14.57
N THR A 162 1.07 4.72 13.92
CA THR A 162 1.60 4.67 12.56
C THR A 162 0.71 5.45 11.59
N ALA A 163 -0.61 5.26 11.65
CA ALA A 163 -1.56 5.99 10.82
C ALA A 163 -1.54 7.52 11.09
N SER A 164 -1.40 7.94 12.36
CA SER A 164 -1.28 9.37 12.70
C SER A 164 -0.03 10.01 12.10
N ILE A 165 1.12 9.32 12.15
CA ILE A 165 2.36 9.82 11.55
C ILE A 165 2.17 10.05 10.03
N VAL A 166 1.52 9.09 9.35
CA VAL A 166 1.25 9.20 7.90
C VAL A 166 0.30 10.36 7.61
N LYS A 167 -0.75 10.51 8.43
CA LYS A 167 -1.73 11.60 8.31
C LYS A 167 -1.08 12.97 8.48
N ASP A 168 -0.26 13.14 9.50
CA ASP A 168 0.44 14.39 9.81
C ASP A 168 1.40 14.77 8.67
N GLU A 169 2.13 13.80 8.09
CA GLU A 169 3.01 14.02 6.95
C GLU A 169 2.24 14.40 5.68
N ALA A 170 1.06 13.83 5.46
CA ALA A 170 0.18 14.19 4.36
C ALA A 170 -0.43 15.60 4.51
N GLY A 171 -0.44 16.14 5.73
CA GLY A 171 -1.09 17.42 6.06
C GLY A 171 -2.62 17.33 6.06
N TRP A 172 -3.18 16.18 6.44
CA TRP A 172 -4.62 15.86 6.45
C TRP A 172 -5.31 16.09 7.79
#